data_77249530f478bb8bd60eeef6d751ec29
#
_entry.id   77249530f478bb8bd60eeef6d751ec29
#
_cell.length_a   1.000
_cell.length_b   1.000
_cell.length_c   1.000
_cell.angle_alpha   90.00
_cell.angle_beta   90.00
_cell.angle_gamma   90.00
#
_symmetry.space_group_name_H-M   'P 1'
#
loop_
_entity.id
_entity.type
_entity.pdbx_description
1 polymer ?
#
loop_
_entity_poly.entity_id
_entity_poly.type
_entity_poly.pdbx_seq_one_letter_code
_entity_poly.pdbx_strand_id
1 'polypeptide(L)'
;MDLIDTAFAPLAALIAAERIPGGVLGIIDADGTRAVKVAGRAQIVPEVREMTRDTWFDLASLTKVIYTTTRILEAVQAGEIELDAPLVSVLPDLRQYMPDAWERKITFRQCLGHQTPFPAVEPIYTYGRDPDLLRAFVLQRAWTAGPSVYSDINFILLGLALERLNGVRRLRDLEPNAGFAWSADPAQSAATEDCTWRYKVLCGTVHDDNCDALEGSGHAGLFGRIDAVLDFAHGLLDGSGASASTIELIRTPLSAKRTHGWERPYIGWPGGDSCSPATIGHTGFTGTGLWIDFEKGRAWALLTNRVHPTRHFDSGIFELRRAVGDIINSN
;
A
#
# COMPACT_ATOMS: atom_id res chain seq x y z
N MET A 1 20.60 24.96 1.38
CA MET A 1 19.31 24.55 0.76
C MET A 1 18.68 23.59 1.75
N ASP A 2 17.42 23.75 2.09
CA ASP A 2 16.75 22.87 3.05
C ASP A 2 16.69 21.45 2.49
N LEU A 3 16.75 20.41 3.33
CA LEU A 3 16.72 19.00 2.91
C LEU A 3 15.50 18.72 2.03
N ILE A 4 14.33 19.23 2.43
CA ILE A 4 13.09 19.03 1.66
C ILE A 4 13.18 19.65 0.25
N ASP A 5 13.85 20.78 0.10
CA ASP A 5 14.03 21.44 -1.20
C ASP A 5 14.90 20.62 -2.12
N THR A 6 15.99 20.09 -1.59
CA THR A 6 16.91 19.23 -2.35
C THR A 6 16.26 17.92 -2.73
N ALA A 7 15.55 17.29 -1.79
CA ALA A 7 14.87 16.00 -2.02
C ALA A 7 13.65 16.12 -2.97
N PHE A 8 13.03 17.31 -3.03
CA PHE A 8 11.91 17.57 -3.94
C PHE A 8 12.34 17.87 -5.38
N ALA A 9 13.58 18.28 -5.61
CA ALA A 9 14.06 18.70 -6.93
C ALA A 9 13.87 17.61 -8.04
N PRO A 10 14.10 16.30 -7.81
CA PRO A 10 13.83 15.27 -8.82
C PRO A 10 12.35 15.21 -9.22
N LEU A 11 11.40 15.34 -8.27
CA LEU A 11 9.98 15.39 -8.59
C LEU A 11 9.62 16.64 -9.38
N ALA A 12 10.13 17.81 -8.98
CA ALA A 12 9.91 19.07 -9.69
C ALA A 12 10.38 18.99 -11.16
N ALA A 13 11.51 18.32 -11.41
CA ALA A 13 12.03 18.09 -12.76
C ALA A 13 11.08 17.21 -13.61
N LEU A 14 10.52 16.15 -13.04
CA LEU A 14 9.56 15.29 -13.75
C LEU A 14 8.21 16.00 -14.00
N ILE A 15 7.78 16.87 -13.08
CA ILE A 15 6.57 17.69 -13.28
C ILE A 15 6.82 18.70 -14.42
N ALA A 16 7.96 19.40 -14.41
CA ALA A 16 8.34 20.33 -15.46
C ALA A 16 8.49 19.66 -16.84
N ALA A 17 8.91 18.39 -16.87
CA ALA A 17 8.98 17.58 -18.08
C ALA A 17 7.66 16.88 -18.46
N GLU A 18 6.55 17.20 -17.76
CA GLU A 18 5.20 16.63 -17.96
C GLU A 18 5.17 15.08 -17.86
N ARG A 19 6.13 14.47 -17.13
CA ARG A 19 6.21 13.02 -16.90
C ARG A 19 5.30 12.58 -15.75
N ILE A 20 5.06 13.44 -14.77
CA ILE A 20 4.16 13.25 -13.63
C ILE A 20 3.34 14.54 -13.49
N PRO A 21 2.00 14.46 -13.40
CA PRO A 21 1.17 15.68 -13.29
C PRO A 21 1.46 16.49 -12.04
N GLY A 22 1.64 15.83 -10.89
CA GLY A 22 1.94 16.49 -9.63
C GLY A 22 2.24 15.51 -8.51
N GLY A 23 2.62 16.07 -7.35
CA GLY A 23 2.88 15.27 -6.17
C GLY A 23 3.27 16.06 -4.95
N VAL A 24 3.34 15.34 -3.85
CA VAL A 24 3.68 15.83 -2.51
C VAL A 24 4.79 14.96 -1.95
N LEU A 25 5.84 15.58 -1.43
CA LEU A 25 6.89 14.94 -0.63
C LEU A 25 6.77 15.43 0.80
N GLY A 26 6.76 14.51 1.74
CA GLY A 26 6.84 14.80 3.16
C GLY A 26 7.98 14.03 3.82
N ILE A 27 8.64 14.66 4.77
CA ILE A 27 9.69 14.10 5.64
C ILE A 27 9.28 14.35 7.08
N ILE A 28 9.49 13.39 7.96
CA ILE A 28 9.28 13.52 9.40
C ILE A 28 10.40 12.82 10.16
N ASP A 29 10.93 13.47 11.18
CA ASP A 29 11.92 12.93 12.10
C ASP A 29 11.25 12.38 13.36
N ALA A 30 11.95 11.56 14.13
CA ALA A 30 11.43 10.91 15.34
C ALA A 30 11.02 11.91 16.44
N ASP A 31 11.54 13.13 16.42
CA ASP A 31 11.13 14.21 17.34
C ASP A 31 9.84 14.93 16.90
N GLY A 32 9.21 14.49 15.79
CA GLY A 32 8.01 15.08 15.21
C GLY A 32 8.26 16.26 14.28
N THR A 33 9.51 16.72 14.11
CA THR A 33 9.85 17.76 13.13
C THR A 33 9.52 17.28 11.73
N ARG A 34 8.72 18.06 10.99
CA ARG A 34 8.28 17.69 9.64
C ARG A 34 8.45 18.81 8.62
N ALA A 35 8.70 18.41 7.39
CA ALA A 35 8.73 19.29 6.23
C ALA A 35 7.89 18.68 5.09
N VAL A 36 7.10 19.50 4.40
CA VAL A 36 6.24 19.07 3.29
C VAL A 36 6.41 20.04 2.12
N LYS A 37 6.52 19.49 0.91
CA LYS A 37 6.57 20.27 -0.32
C LYS A 37 5.63 19.68 -1.37
N VAL A 38 4.98 20.57 -2.13
CA VAL A 38 3.96 20.21 -3.12
C VAL A 38 4.20 20.97 -4.41
N ALA A 39 3.92 20.33 -5.56
CA ALA A 39 3.88 20.99 -6.87
C ALA A 39 3.01 20.25 -7.87
N GLY A 40 2.66 20.94 -8.94
CA GLY A 40 1.92 20.40 -10.08
C GLY A 40 0.43 20.28 -9.84
N ARG A 41 -0.19 19.37 -10.56
CA ARG A 41 -1.64 19.28 -10.72
C ARG A 41 -2.19 17.98 -10.15
N ALA A 42 -3.27 18.09 -9.38
CA ALA A 42 -4.05 16.97 -8.89
C ALA A 42 -4.85 16.29 -10.01
N GLN A 43 -5.18 17.05 -11.05
CA GLN A 43 -5.90 16.57 -12.22
C GLN A 43 -5.55 17.42 -13.46
N ILE A 44 -5.43 16.79 -14.62
CA ILE A 44 -5.19 17.48 -15.90
C ILE A 44 -6.34 17.25 -16.90
N VAL A 45 -7.14 16.20 -16.72
CA VAL A 45 -8.35 15.93 -17.50
C VAL A 45 -9.48 15.47 -16.57
N PRO A 46 -10.77 15.77 -16.83
CA PRO A 46 -11.26 16.65 -17.91
C PRO A 46 -10.97 18.13 -17.64
N GLU A 47 -10.76 18.52 -16.40
CA GLU A 47 -10.48 19.89 -15.96
C GLU A 47 -9.20 19.92 -15.14
N VAL A 48 -8.46 21.03 -15.28
CA VAL A 48 -7.20 21.20 -14.53
C VAL A 48 -7.51 21.61 -13.09
N ARG A 49 -6.91 20.89 -12.13
CA ARG A 49 -6.90 21.23 -10.70
C ARG A 49 -5.48 21.21 -10.16
N GLU A 50 -5.14 22.21 -9.34
CA GLU A 50 -3.84 22.29 -8.69
C GLU A 50 -3.69 21.24 -7.59
N MET A 51 -2.47 20.74 -7.42
CA MET A 51 -2.08 19.91 -6.28
C MET A 51 -1.92 20.77 -5.04
N THR A 52 -2.42 20.30 -3.91
CA THR A 52 -2.27 20.94 -2.60
C THR A 52 -1.77 19.96 -1.56
N ARG A 53 -1.33 20.46 -0.40
CA ARG A 53 -0.96 19.63 0.75
C ARG A 53 -2.14 18.78 1.24
N ASP A 54 -3.36 19.30 1.12
CA ASP A 54 -4.59 18.64 1.56
C ASP A 54 -5.20 17.70 0.52
N THR A 55 -4.53 17.51 -0.63
CA THR A 55 -4.99 16.59 -1.67
C THR A 55 -5.01 15.15 -1.14
N TRP A 56 -6.14 14.45 -1.34
CA TRP A 56 -6.29 13.03 -1.07
C TRP A 56 -5.69 12.20 -2.19
N PHE A 57 -4.98 11.14 -1.85
CA PHE A 57 -4.41 10.19 -2.80
C PHE A 57 -4.98 8.80 -2.59
N ASP A 58 -5.27 8.10 -3.67
CA ASP A 58 -5.38 6.65 -3.64
C ASP A 58 -4.00 6.08 -3.33
N LEU A 59 -3.85 5.50 -2.16
CA LEU A 59 -2.59 4.97 -1.65
C LEU A 59 -2.21 3.61 -2.25
N ALA A 60 -3.12 2.99 -3.02
CA ALA A 60 -2.92 1.70 -3.65
C ALA A 60 -2.37 0.67 -2.66
N SER A 61 -1.25 0.03 -3.00
CA SER A 61 -0.65 -1.02 -2.15
C SER A 61 -0.08 -0.55 -0.81
N LEU A 62 -0.02 0.75 -0.51
CA LEU A 62 0.24 1.20 0.86
C LEU A 62 -0.89 0.76 1.82
N THR A 63 -2.08 0.44 1.31
CA THR A 63 -3.17 -0.20 2.07
C THR A 63 -2.68 -1.45 2.80
N LYS A 64 -1.80 -2.23 2.16
CA LYS A 64 -1.25 -3.47 2.73
C LYS A 64 -0.53 -3.22 4.04
N VAL A 65 0.25 -2.14 4.10
CA VAL A 65 1.11 -1.86 5.26
C VAL A 65 0.45 -0.93 6.28
N ILE A 66 -0.29 0.08 5.82
CA ILE A 66 -0.94 1.04 6.72
C ILE A 66 -2.16 0.41 7.40
N TYR A 67 -2.94 -0.38 6.68
CA TYR A 67 -4.18 -0.95 7.21
C TYR A 67 -4.08 -2.44 7.48
N THR A 68 -3.96 -3.27 6.45
CA THR A 68 -4.14 -4.72 6.57
C THR A 68 -3.11 -5.37 7.47
N THR A 69 -1.81 -5.06 7.30
CA THR A 69 -0.75 -5.57 8.19
C THR A 69 -0.99 -5.13 9.64
N THR A 70 -1.31 -3.85 9.85
CA THR A 70 -1.58 -3.30 11.18
C THR A 70 -2.72 -4.07 11.85
N ARG A 71 -3.87 -4.24 11.18
CA ARG A 71 -5.04 -4.94 11.73
C ARG A 71 -4.78 -6.43 11.99
N ILE A 72 -4.05 -7.11 11.11
CA ILE A 72 -3.65 -8.51 11.32
C ILE A 72 -2.73 -8.63 12.55
N LEU A 73 -1.75 -7.75 12.70
CA LEU A 73 -0.84 -7.79 13.85
C LEU A 73 -1.54 -7.38 15.15
N GLU A 74 -2.53 -6.48 15.12
CA GLU A 74 -3.41 -6.18 16.26
C GLU A 74 -4.20 -7.41 16.69
N ALA A 75 -4.80 -8.17 15.75
CA ALA A 75 -5.51 -9.42 16.03
C ALA A 75 -4.58 -10.51 16.61
N VAL A 76 -3.32 -10.56 16.16
CA VAL A 76 -2.30 -11.44 16.77
C VAL A 76 -2.03 -11.06 18.22
N GLN A 77 -1.89 -9.77 18.52
CA GLN A 77 -1.65 -9.29 19.88
C GLN A 77 -2.85 -9.50 20.81
N ALA A 78 -4.07 -9.38 20.25
CA ALA A 78 -5.29 -9.71 21.00
C ALA A 78 -5.47 -11.21 21.24
N GLY A 79 -4.61 -12.06 20.65
CA GLY A 79 -4.72 -13.53 20.75
C GLY A 79 -5.89 -14.11 19.94
N GLU A 80 -6.43 -13.35 19.00
CA GLU A 80 -7.52 -13.80 18.13
C GLU A 80 -7.02 -14.75 17.04
N ILE A 81 -5.78 -14.57 16.59
CA ILE A 81 -5.10 -15.40 15.60
C ILE A 81 -3.63 -15.59 15.97
N GLU A 82 -3.01 -16.64 15.43
CA GLU A 82 -1.58 -16.88 15.49
C GLU A 82 -0.96 -16.70 14.09
N LEU A 83 0.23 -16.09 14.00
CA LEU A 83 0.89 -15.84 12.70
C LEU A 83 1.17 -17.14 11.92
N ASP A 84 1.48 -18.23 12.60
CA ASP A 84 1.79 -19.53 11.99
C ASP A 84 0.55 -20.44 11.86
N ALA A 85 -0.61 -20.00 12.32
CA ALA A 85 -1.86 -20.69 12.04
C ALA A 85 -2.22 -20.60 10.56
N PRO A 86 -2.80 -21.64 9.97
CA PRO A 86 -3.26 -21.60 8.60
C PRO A 86 -4.48 -20.67 8.48
N LEU A 87 -4.63 -20.00 7.33
CA LEU A 87 -5.76 -19.10 7.05
C LEU A 87 -7.13 -19.76 7.27
N VAL A 88 -7.21 -21.08 7.10
CA VAL A 88 -8.46 -21.85 7.31
C VAL A 88 -8.95 -21.84 8.76
N SER A 89 -8.14 -21.41 9.72
CA SER A 89 -8.60 -21.18 11.10
C SER A 89 -9.65 -20.06 11.18
N VAL A 90 -9.62 -19.11 10.23
CA VAL A 90 -10.54 -17.97 10.12
C VAL A 90 -11.38 -18.06 8.84
N LEU A 91 -10.82 -18.66 7.78
CA LEU A 91 -11.48 -18.87 6.48
C LEU A 91 -11.71 -20.38 6.25
N PRO A 92 -12.60 -21.05 6.99
CA PRO A 92 -12.82 -22.49 6.89
C PRO A 92 -13.32 -22.92 5.51
N ASP A 93 -13.94 -21.99 4.79
CA ASP A 93 -14.45 -22.13 3.44
C ASP A 93 -13.36 -22.01 2.34
N LEU A 94 -12.11 -21.69 2.67
CA LEU A 94 -11.00 -21.70 1.71
C LEU A 94 -10.79 -23.13 1.19
N ARG A 95 -11.07 -23.37 -0.10
CA ARG A 95 -10.97 -24.69 -0.76
C ARG A 95 -11.67 -25.80 0.05
N GLN A 96 -12.86 -25.52 0.60
CA GLN A 96 -13.52 -26.38 1.60
C GLN A 96 -13.81 -27.81 1.12
N TYR A 97 -14.00 -28.01 -0.19
CA TYR A 97 -14.26 -29.34 -0.77
C TYR A 97 -12.98 -30.12 -1.12
N MET A 98 -11.80 -29.56 -0.86
CA MET A 98 -10.50 -30.15 -1.17
C MET A 98 -9.58 -30.08 0.06
N PRO A 99 -9.76 -30.98 1.05
CA PRO A 99 -9.05 -30.91 2.35
C PRO A 99 -7.53 -30.88 2.22
N ASP A 100 -6.98 -31.52 1.19
CA ASP A 100 -5.52 -31.63 0.97
C ASP A 100 -4.96 -30.50 0.10
N ALA A 101 -5.80 -29.54 -0.36
CA ALA A 101 -5.36 -28.42 -1.18
C ALA A 101 -4.27 -27.62 -0.45
N TRP A 102 -3.23 -27.25 -1.19
CA TRP A 102 -2.08 -26.51 -0.61
C TRP A 102 -2.50 -25.13 -0.07
N GLU A 103 -3.52 -24.50 -0.65
CA GLU A 103 -4.04 -23.21 -0.20
C GLU A 103 -4.54 -23.25 1.25
N ARG A 104 -5.02 -24.41 1.70
CA ARG A 104 -5.49 -24.62 3.07
C ARG A 104 -4.36 -24.64 4.12
N LYS A 105 -3.11 -24.81 3.68
CA LYS A 105 -1.93 -24.88 4.53
C LYS A 105 -1.20 -23.54 4.66
N ILE A 106 -1.62 -22.53 3.88
CA ILE A 106 -1.01 -21.19 3.89
C ILE A 106 -1.30 -20.50 5.22
N THR A 107 -0.25 -19.93 5.82
CA THR A 107 -0.33 -19.23 7.11
C THR A 107 -0.45 -17.71 6.93
N PHE A 108 -0.90 -17.00 7.99
CA PHE A 108 -0.91 -15.54 8.03
C PHE A 108 0.49 -14.97 7.78
N ARG A 109 1.52 -15.54 8.42
CA ARG A 109 2.93 -15.12 8.23
C ARG A 109 3.36 -15.22 6.77
N GLN A 110 3.04 -16.32 6.11
CA GLN A 110 3.40 -16.52 4.70
C GLN A 110 2.71 -15.50 3.79
N CYS A 111 1.45 -15.14 4.08
CA CYS A 111 0.75 -14.09 3.34
C CYS A 111 1.38 -12.72 3.54
N LEU A 112 1.65 -12.33 4.79
CA LEU A 112 2.32 -11.06 5.12
C LEU A 112 3.69 -10.95 4.47
N GLY A 113 4.45 -12.04 4.42
CA GLY A 113 5.80 -12.10 3.83
C GLY A 113 5.83 -12.31 2.32
N HIS A 114 4.69 -12.44 1.64
CA HIS A 114 4.61 -12.87 0.23
C HIS A 114 5.40 -14.16 -0.05
N GLN A 115 5.34 -15.11 0.89
CA GLN A 115 6.05 -16.40 0.83
C GLN A 115 5.14 -17.55 0.37
N THR A 116 4.11 -17.25 -0.36
CA THR A 116 3.12 -18.19 -0.87
C THR A 116 3.35 -18.49 -2.35
N PRO A 117 2.84 -19.60 -2.87
CA PRO A 117 2.92 -19.91 -4.29
C PRO A 117 1.80 -19.26 -5.15
N PHE A 118 1.06 -18.27 -4.62
CA PHE A 118 0.04 -17.56 -5.38
C PHE A 118 0.64 -16.73 -6.53
N PRO A 119 -0.07 -16.59 -7.67
CA PRO A 119 0.35 -15.72 -8.75
C PRO A 119 0.44 -14.25 -8.28
N ALA A 120 1.28 -13.46 -8.93
CA ALA A 120 1.46 -12.04 -8.60
C ALA A 120 0.14 -11.27 -8.69
N VAL A 121 -0.59 -11.46 -9.78
CA VAL A 121 -1.85 -10.80 -10.09
C VAL A 121 -2.80 -11.79 -10.74
N GLU A 122 -4.08 -11.64 -10.47
CA GLU A 122 -5.18 -12.28 -11.19
C GLU A 122 -6.24 -11.21 -11.46
N PRO A 123 -6.74 -11.05 -12.71
CA PRO A 123 -7.76 -10.05 -13.02
C PRO A 123 -9.15 -10.54 -12.58
N ILE A 124 -9.38 -10.59 -11.27
CA ILE A 124 -10.60 -11.15 -10.65
C ILE A 124 -11.84 -10.41 -11.16
N TYR A 125 -11.75 -9.08 -11.36
CA TYR A 125 -12.84 -8.24 -11.87
C TYR A 125 -13.39 -8.67 -13.24
N THR A 126 -12.66 -9.50 -13.99
CA THR A 126 -13.11 -10.00 -15.30
C THR A 126 -14.02 -11.23 -15.20
N TYR A 127 -14.09 -11.89 -14.04
CA TYR A 127 -14.88 -13.12 -13.84
C TYR A 127 -16.34 -12.89 -13.47
N GLY A 128 -16.74 -11.63 -13.24
CA GLY A 128 -18.12 -11.29 -12.92
C GLY A 128 -18.28 -9.88 -12.38
N ARG A 129 -19.51 -9.56 -11.97
CA ARG A 129 -19.86 -8.23 -11.40
C ARG A 129 -20.42 -8.31 -9.98
N ASP A 130 -20.73 -9.52 -9.53
CA ASP A 130 -21.27 -9.74 -8.18
C ASP A 130 -20.09 -9.91 -7.20
N PRO A 131 -19.90 -8.99 -6.24
CA PRO A 131 -18.79 -9.04 -5.29
C PRO A 131 -18.78 -10.33 -4.45
N ASP A 132 -19.93 -10.91 -4.13
CA ASP A 132 -20.00 -12.12 -3.32
C ASP A 132 -19.57 -13.34 -4.15
N LEU A 133 -19.94 -13.40 -5.43
CA LEU A 133 -19.46 -14.44 -6.33
C LEU A 133 -17.96 -14.32 -6.58
N LEU A 134 -17.43 -13.12 -6.72
CA LEU A 134 -15.98 -12.88 -6.86
C LEU A 134 -15.20 -13.29 -5.60
N ARG A 135 -15.74 -13.03 -4.39
CA ARG A 135 -15.16 -13.51 -3.13
C ARG A 135 -15.18 -15.03 -3.04
N ALA A 136 -16.31 -15.64 -3.38
CA ALA A 136 -16.42 -17.09 -3.45
C ALA A 136 -15.44 -17.68 -4.48
N PHE A 137 -15.27 -17.04 -5.62
CA PHE A 137 -14.27 -17.42 -6.62
C PHE A 137 -12.84 -17.41 -6.03
N VAL A 138 -12.45 -16.37 -5.33
CA VAL A 138 -11.13 -16.29 -4.68
C VAL A 138 -10.92 -17.43 -3.69
N LEU A 139 -11.94 -17.74 -2.88
CA LEU A 139 -11.87 -18.79 -1.86
C LEU A 139 -11.90 -20.20 -2.43
N GLN A 140 -12.59 -20.42 -3.55
CA GLN A 140 -12.80 -21.79 -4.09
C GLN A 140 -11.92 -22.14 -5.29
N ARG A 141 -11.28 -21.15 -5.94
CA ARG A 141 -10.43 -21.39 -7.10
C ARG A 141 -9.26 -22.32 -6.75
N ALA A 142 -8.99 -23.30 -7.62
CA ALA A 142 -7.73 -24.03 -7.61
C ALA A 142 -6.65 -23.12 -8.21
N TRP A 143 -5.82 -22.53 -7.36
CA TRP A 143 -4.73 -21.68 -7.79
C TRP A 143 -3.58 -22.53 -8.33
N THR A 144 -2.97 -22.08 -9.43
CA THR A 144 -1.76 -22.70 -9.93
C THR A 144 -0.58 -22.28 -9.05
N ALA A 145 0.05 -23.23 -8.39
CA ALA A 145 1.22 -22.97 -7.56
C ALA A 145 2.42 -22.54 -8.41
N GLY A 146 3.05 -21.46 -8.03
CA GLY A 146 4.25 -20.90 -8.66
C GLY A 146 5.36 -20.62 -7.64
N PRO A 147 6.46 -19.98 -8.06
CA PRO A 147 7.46 -19.46 -7.12
C PRO A 147 6.87 -18.39 -6.23
N SER A 148 7.43 -18.21 -5.03
CA SER A 148 7.03 -17.11 -4.14
C SER A 148 7.38 -15.77 -4.79
N VAL A 149 6.33 -14.96 -5.04
CA VAL A 149 6.41 -13.61 -5.61
C VAL A 149 5.56 -12.64 -4.82
N TYR A 150 5.76 -11.34 -5.00
CA TYR A 150 4.79 -10.34 -4.54
C TYR A 150 3.43 -10.66 -5.16
N SER A 151 2.41 -10.89 -4.32
CA SER A 151 1.09 -11.31 -4.77
C SER A 151 -0.02 -10.55 -4.04
N ASP A 152 -0.92 -9.95 -4.82
CA ASP A 152 -2.11 -9.30 -4.28
C ASP A 152 -3.08 -10.28 -3.65
N ILE A 153 -3.10 -11.55 -4.11
CA ILE A 153 -3.97 -12.61 -3.57
C ILE A 153 -3.73 -12.83 -2.07
N ASN A 154 -2.48 -12.74 -1.61
CA ASN A 154 -2.16 -12.82 -0.20
C ASN A 154 -2.96 -11.81 0.64
N PHE A 155 -2.96 -10.56 0.20
CA PHE A 155 -3.63 -9.48 0.93
C PHE A 155 -5.13 -9.42 0.68
N ILE A 156 -5.62 -9.93 -0.44
CA ILE A 156 -7.05 -10.17 -0.66
C ILE A 156 -7.56 -11.19 0.39
N LEU A 157 -6.84 -12.30 0.58
CA LEU A 157 -7.18 -13.32 1.59
C LEU A 157 -7.07 -12.79 3.02
N LEU A 158 -6.04 -12.00 3.33
CA LEU A 158 -5.93 -11.32 4.64
C LEU A 158 -7.08 -10.35 4.87
N GLY A 159 -7.53 -9.62 3.84
CA GLY A 159 -8.71 -8.77 3.91
C GLY A 159 -9.98 -9.56 4.21
N LEU A 160 -10.19 -10.70 3.52
CA LEU A 160 -11.32 -11.59 3.80
C LEU A 160 -11.24 -12.17 5.23
N ALA A 161 -10.05 -12.45 5.74
CA ALA A 161 -9.89 -12.87 7.13
C ALA A 161 -10.28 -11.77 8.12
N LEU A 162 -9.91 -10.50 7.86
CA LEU A 162 -10.34 -9.36 8.67
C LEU A 162 -11.87 -9.17 8.65
N GLU A 163 -12.50 -9.35 7.49
CA GLU A 163 -13.98 -9.33 7.39
C GLU A 163 -14.61 -10.36 8.33
N ARG A 164 -14.07 -11.60 8.36
CA ARG A 164 -14.60 -12.69 9.19
C ARG A 164 -14.33 -12.47 10.67
N LEU A 165 -13.14 -12.03 11.04
CA LEU A 165 -12.79 -11.73 12.44
C LEU A 165 -13.69 -10.65 13.03
N ASN A 166 -14.06 -9.65 12.22
CA ASN A 166 -14.89 -8.53 12.68
C ASN A 166 -16.39 -8.69 12.40
N GLY A 167 -16.81 -9.81 11.79
CA GLY A 167 -18.23 -10.07 11.51
C GLY A 167 -18.84 -9.11 10.50
N VAL A 168 -18.05 -8.47 9.65
CA VAL A 168 -18.53 -7.56 8.60
C VAL A 168 -18.57 -8.26 7.24
N ARG A 169 -19.37 -7.69 6.33
CA ARG A 169 -19.55 -8.28 5.01
C ARG A 169 -18.51 -7.77 4.00
N ARG A 170 -17.99 -6.56 4.23
CA ARG A 170 -17.03 -5.89 3.35
C ARG A 170 -15.94 -5.24 4.19
N LEU A 171 -14.70 -5.27 3.72
CA LEU A 171 -13.59 -4.64 4.42
C LEU A 171 -13.83 -3.13 4.62
N ARG A 172 -14.47 -2.48 3.65
CA ARG A 172 -14.83 -1.05 3.74
C ARG A 172 -15.89 -0.72 4.80
N ASP A 173 -16.55 -1.73 5.37
CA ASP A 173 -17.48 -1.54 6.49
C ASP A 173 -16.73 -1.39 7.84
N LEU A 174 -15.40 -1.68 7.84
CA LEU A 174 -14.53 -1.42 8.97
C LEU A 174 -13.98 0.02 8.89
N GLU A 175 -13.89 0.67 10.05
CA GLU A 175 -13.30 2.00 10.12
C GLU A 175 -11.82 1.96 9.73
N PRO A 176 -11.36 2.83 8.83
CA PRO A 176 -9.94 3.01 8.55
C PRO A 176 -9.23 3.66 9.75
N ASN A 177 -7.91 3.68 9.71
CA ASN A 177 -7.12 4.42 10.69
C ASN A 177 -7.44 5.93 10.62
N ALA A 178 -7.26 6.66 11.72
CA ALA A 178 -7.50 8.10 11.76
C ALA A 178 -6.72 8.84 10.64
N GLY A 179 -7.39 9.74 9.94
CA GLY A 179 -6.83 10.48 8.81
C GLY A 179 -6.86 9.75 7.46
N PHE A 180 -7.37 8.51 7.43
CA PHE A 180 -7.56 7.71 6.21
C PHE A 180 -9.04 7.48 5.91
N ALA A 181 -9.36 7.07 4.68
CA ALA A 181 -10.71 6.78 4.23
C ALA A 181 -10.72 5.70 3.14
N TRP A 182 -11.88 5.04 2.92
CA TRP A 182 -12.05 4.08 1.80
C TRP A 182 -12.48 4.75 0.48
N SER A 183 -12.77 6.03 0.53
CA SER A 183 -13.03 6.90 -0.61
C SER A 183 -12.83 8.35 -0.18
N ALA A 184 -12.70 9.26 -1.13
CA ALA A 184 -12.56 10.67 -0.82
C ALA A 184 -13.39 11.53 -1.80
N ASP A 185 -13.63 12.79 -1.42
CA ASP A 185 -14.31 13.73 -2.31
C ASP A 185 -13.47 13.91 -3.59
N PRO A 186 -14.02 13.65 -4.79
CA PRO A 186 -13.32 13.87 -6.05
C PRO A 186 -12.75 15.29 -6.20
N ALA A 187 -13.44 16.30 -5.69
CA ALA A 187 -12.97 17.69 -5.75
C ALA A 187 -11.68 17.93 -4.95
N GLN A 188 -11.40 17.09 -3.95
CA GLN A 188 -10.23 17.18 -3.07
C GLN A 188 -9.19 16.10 -3.35
N SER A 189 -9.42 15.24 -4.37
CA SER A 189 -8.56 14.07 -4.63
C SER A 189 -7.69 14.26 -5.87
N ALA A 190 -6.54 13.64 -5.86
CA ALA A 190 -5.74 13.46 -7.06
C ALA A 190 -6.42 12.44 -7.98
N ALA A 191 -6.61 12.80 -9.25
CA ALA A 191 -7.09 11.86 -10.26
C ALA A 191 -6.02 10.82 -10.56
N THR A 192 -6.43 9.55 -10.75
CA THR A 192 -5.50 8.45 -11.03
C THR A 192 -5.47 8.10 -12.52
N GLU A 193 -6.56 7.73 -13.13
CA GLU A 193 -6.57 7.31 -14.51
C GLU A 193 -7.87 7.71 -15.23
N ASP A 194 -7.77 8.08 -16.50
CA ASP A 194 -8.90 8.06 -17.41
C ASP A 194 -9.11 6.61 -17.87
N CYS A 195 -9.92 5.90 -17.08
CA CYS A 195 -10.03 4.46 -17.13
C CYS A 195 -10.93 4.00 -18.28
N THR A 196 -10.33 3.34 -19.27
CA THR A 196 -11.06 2.79 -20.43
C THR A 196 -11.97 1.62 -20.05
N TRP A 197 -11.69 0.89 -18.95
CA TRP A 197 -12.53 -0.19 -18.46
C TRP A 197 -13.80 0.33 -17.77
N ARG A 198 -13.67 1.41 -16.96
CA ARG A 198 -14.80 2.00 -16.21
C ARG A 198 -15.42 3.21 -16.91
N TYR A 199 -14.88 3.61 -18.08
CA TYR A 199 -15.35 4.74 -18.90
C TYR A 199 -15.46 6.05 -18.12
N LYS A 200 -14.52 6.34 -17.25
CA LYS A 200 -14.47 7.57 -16.45
C LYS A 200 -13.07 7.87 -15.93
N VAL A 201 -12.82 9.16 -15.65
CA VAL A 201 -11.66 9.56 -14.85
C VAL A 201 -11.87 9.10 -13.40
N LEU A 202 -10.94 8.29 -12.89
CA LEU A 202 -10.96 7.81 -11.50
C LEU A 202 -10.40 8.89 -10.59
N CYS A 203 -11.24 9.42 -9.71
CA CYS A 203 -10.90 10.46 -8.76
C CYS A 203 -11.71 10.27 -7.48
N GLY A 204 -11.06 10.15 -6.33
CA GLY A 204 -11.72 9.86 -5.06
C GLY A 204 -12.34 8.45 -4.95
N THR A 205 -12.14 7.63 -5.97
CA THR A 205 -12.55 6.21 -6.01
C THR A 205 -11.33 5.35 -6.29
N VAL A 206 -11.32 4.11 -5.75
CA VAL A 206 -10.18 3.21 -5.86
C VAL A 206 -9.79 2.95 -7.33
N HIS A 207 -8.49 3.02 -7.61
CA HIS A 207 -7.93 2.75 -8.93
C HIS A 207 -7.87 1.24 -9.22
N ASP A 208 -7.55 0.42 -8.23
CA ASP A 208 -7.43 -1.02 -8.39
C ASP A 208 -8.76 -1.67 -8.76
N ASP A 209 -8.79 -2.35 -9.92
CA ASP A 209 -10.01 -2.93 -10.48
C ASP A 209 -10.51 -4.14 -9.67
N ASN A 210 -9.62 -4.93 -9.07
CA ASN A 210 -10.01 -6.04 -8.19
C ASN A 210 -10.61 -5.52 -6.89
N CYS A 211 -10.01 -4.49 -6.29
CA CYS A 211 -10.53 -3.88 -5.07
C CYS A 211 -11.90 -3.25 -5.30
N ASP A 212 -12.11 -2.57 -6.44
CA ASP A 212 -13.41 -2.00 -6.83
C ASP A 212 -14.47 -3.10 -6.99
N ALA A 213 -14.15 -4.16 -7.76
CA ALA A 213 -15.07 -5.28 -8.01
C ALA A 213 -15.40 -6.08 -6.75
N LEU A 214 -14.47 -6.19 -5.80
CA LEU A 214 -14.68 -6.84 -4.51
C LEU A 214 -15.37 -5.92 -3.49
N GLU A 215 -15.66 -4.66 -3.83
CA GLU A 215 -16.21 -3.65 -2.92
C GLU A 215 -15.38 -3.44 -1.64
N GLY A 216 -14.06 -3.43 -1.79
CA GLY A 216 -13.07 -3.32 -0.73
C GLY A 216 -12.23 -4.59 -0.59
N SER A 217 -10.95 -4.41 -0.32
CA SER A 217 -10.00 -5.52 -0.23
C SER A 217 -8.75 -5.13 0.55
N GLY A 218 -8.07 -6.10 1.17
CA GLY A 218 -6.88 -5.85 1.98
C GLY A 218 -5.63 -5.43 1.20
N HIS A 219 -5.64 -5.48 -0.14
CA HIS A 219 -4.44 -5.16 -0.93
C HIS A 219 -4.41 -3.73 -1.46
N ALA A 220 -5.55 -3.01 -1.51
CA ALA A 220 -5.69 -1.66 -2.05
C ALA A 220 -6.98 -0.99 -1.53
N GLY A 221 -7.18 0.30 -1.86
CA GLY A 221 -8.43 1.03 -1.62
C GLY A 221 -8.38 2.06 -0.51
N LEU A 222 -7.29 2.14 0.25
CA LEU A 222 -7.11 3.18 1.26
C LEU A 222 -6.75 4.51 0.61
N PHE A 223 -7.39 5.58 1.05
CA PHE A 223 -7.08 6.97 0.71
C PHE A 223 -6.46 7.68 1.91
N GLY A 224 -5.53 8.60 1.63
CA GLY A 224 -4.90 9.42 2.67
C GLY A 224 -4.28 10.69 2.11
N ARG A 225 -4.06 11.65 3.01
CA ARG A 225 -3.28 12.86 2.77
C ARG A 225 -1.87 12.67 3.27
N ILE A 226 -0.95 13.53 2.82
CA ILE A 226 0.47 13.43 3.22
C ILE A 226 0.65 13.46 4.74
N ASP A 227 -0.08 14.33 5.45
CA ASP A 227 0.05 14.44 6.90
C ASP A 227 -0.39 13.17 7.63
N ALA A 228 -1.48 12.52 7.21
CA ALA A 228 -1.91 11.25 7.80
C ALA A 228 -0.88 10.13 7.59
N VAL A 229 -0.26 10.08 6.40
CA VAL A 229 0.80 9.09 6.11
C VAL A 229 2.05 9.36 6.95
N LEU A 230 2.42 10.62 7.16
CA LEU A 230 3.53 11.00 8.03
C LEU A 230 3.22 10.73 9.52
N ASP A 231 1.99 11.01 9.98
CA ASP A 231 1.57 10.72 11.36
C ASP A 231 1.61 9.21 11.65
N PHE A 232 1.15 8.38 10.71
CA PHE A 232 1.27 6.93 10.80
C PHE A 232 2.74 6.48 10.90
N ALA A 233 3.61 7.01 10.04
CA ALA A 233 5.04 6.69 10.06
C ALA A 233 5.73 7.15 11.35
N HIS A 234 5.39 8.34 11.84
CA HIS A 234 5.90 8.88 13.10
C HIS A 234 5.51 8.00 14.28
N GLY A 235 4.24 7.57 14.34
CA GLY A 235 3.79 6.66 15.40
C GLY A 235 4.55 5.32 15.43
N LEU A 236 5.06 4.85 14.28
CA LEU A 236 5.94 3.68 14.23
C LEU A 236 7.37 4.02 14.67
N LEU A 237 7.88 5.22 14.36
CA LEU A 237 9.22 5.66 14.74
C LEU A 237 9.36 5.89 16.24
N ASP A 238 8.39 6.58 16.86
CA ASP A 238 8.41 6.95 18.28
C ASP A 238 7.80 5.86 19.19
N GLY A 239 7.21 4.83 18.59
CA GLY A 239 6.59 3.70 19.29
C GLY A 239 5.21 3.99 19.86
N SER A 240 4.58 5.14 19.53
CA SER A 240 3.23 5.49 20.01
C SER A 240 2.11 4.84 19.17
N GLY A 241 2.39 4.51 17.91
CA GLY A 241 1.41 4.00 16.95
C GLY A 241 1.25 2.49 16.89
N ALA A 242 2.15 1.73 17.55
CA ALA A 242 2.09 0.28 17.62
C ALA A 242 2.85 -0.26 18.83
N SER A 243 2.53 -1.47 19.27
CA SER A 243 3.29 -2.09 20.36
C SER A 243 4.73 -2.42 19.96
N ALA A 244 5.60 -2.56 20.96
CA ALA A 244 6.99 -2.94 20.73
C ALA A 244 7.11 -4.27 19.96
N SER A 245 6.25 -5.25 20.24
CA SER A 245 6.24 -6.53 19.53
C SER A 245 5.79 -6.39 18.07
N THR A 246 4.83 -5.52 17.76
CA THR A 246 4.45 -5.21 16.38
C THR A 246 5.61 -4.56 15.63
N ILE A 247 6.29 -3.58 16.25
CA ILE A 247 7.45 -2.90 15.66
C ILE A 247 8.57 -3.90 15.40
N GLU A 248 8.81 -4.85 16.31
CA GLU A 248 9.78 -5.92 16.11
C GLU A 248 9.39 -6.79 14.90
N LEU A 249 8.13 -7.23 14.80
CA LEU A 249 7.65 -8.07 13.70
C LEU A 249 7.81 -7.39 12.34
N ILE A 250 7.40 -6.11 12.20
CA ILE A 250 7.52 -5.39 10.92
C ILE A 250 8.98 -5.11 10.51
N ARG A 251 9.93 -5.20 11.44
CA ARG A 251 11.37 -5.07 11.18
C ARG A 251 12.08 -6.40 11.00
N THR A 252 11.50 -7.51 11.50
CA THR A 252 12.09 -8.84 11.43
C THR A 252 12.05 -9.38 10.00
N PRO A 253 13.21 -9.72 9.40
CA PRO A 253 13.26 -10.28 8.06
C PRO A 253 12.57 -11.64 7.96
N LEU A 254 11.68 -11.79 6.98
CA LEU A 254 11.13 -13.07 6.56
C LEU A 254 11.83 -13.62 5.31
N SER A 255 12.41 -12.71 4.52
CA SER A 255 13.23 -13.05 3.35
C SER A 255 14.27 -11.95 3.09
N ALA A 256 15.06 -12.10 2.03
CA ALA A 256 16.03 -11.08 1.62
C ALA A 256 15.37 -9.71 1.32
N LYS A 257 14.08 -9.70 0.93
CA LYS A 257 13.37 -8.48 0.49
C LYS A 257 12.17 -8.11 1.34
N ARG A 258 11.74 -8.96 2.27
CA ARG A 258 10.45 -8.81 2.98
C ARG A 258 10.56 -9.01 4.47
N THR A 259 9.71 -8.28 5.18
CA THR A 259 9.32 -8.51 6.56
C THR A 259 7.82 -8.81 6.62
N HIS A 260 7.15 -8.67 7.77
CA HIS A 260 5.71 -8.79 7.87
C HIS A 260 5.03 -7.57 7.24
N GLY A 261 4.56 -7.73 5.99
CA GLY A 261 3.88 -6.71 5.19
C GLY A 261 4.80 -5.78 4.42
N TRP A 262 5.99 -5.49 4.89
CA TRP A 262 6.86 -4.46 4.35
C TRP A 262 7.98 -5.01 3.46
N GLU A 263 8.55 -4.13 2.62
CA GLU A 263 9.84 -4.34 1.98
C GLU A 263 10.97 -3.85 2.89
N ARG A 264 12.14 -4.44 2.72
CA ARG A 264 13.40 -4.02 3.31
C ARG A 264 14.44 -3.76 2.21
N PRO A 265 15.57 -3.07 2.50
CA PRO A 265 16.58 -2.78 1.48
C PRO A 265 17.13 -4.02 0.78
N TYR A 266 17.21 -3.94 -0.54
CA TYR A 266 17.87 -4.90 -1.44
C TYR A 266 18.44 -4.13 -2.64
N ILE A 267 19.35 -4.73 -3.42
CA ILE A 267 19.94 -4.08 -4.58
C ILE A 267 18.83 -3.61 -5.54
N GLY A 268 18.74 -2.30 -5.76
CA GLY A 268 17.78 -1.68 -6.65
C GLY A 268 16.38 -1.48 -6.07
N TRP A 269 16.20 -1.54 -4.74
CA TRP A 269 14.87 -1.28 -4.17
C TRP A 269 14.47 0.21 -4.31
N PRO A 270 13.14 0.51 -4.24
CA PRO A 270 12.66 1.88 -4.48
C PRO A 270 13.04 2.91 -3.40
N GLY A 271 13.49 2.49 -2.23
CA GLY A 271 13.87 3.40 -1.15
C GLY A 271 15.24 4.08 -1.33
N GLY A 272 16.01 3.69 -2.36
CA GLY A 272 17.38 4.18 -2.58
C GLY A 272 18.45 3.29 -1.92
N ASP A 273 19.71 3.53 -2.27
CA ASP A 273 20.84 2.74 -1.79
C ASP A 273 21.49 3.32 -0.52
N SER A 274 21.12 4.57 -0.13
CA SER A 274 21.66 5.28 1.04
C SER A 274 20.89 5.00 2.34
N CYS A 275 19.83 4.18 2.29
CA CYS A 275 19.04 3.79 3.45
C CYS A 275 19.84 2.88 4.40
N SER A 276 19.54 2.93 5.71
CA SER A 276 20.08 1.96 6.66
C SER A 276 19.48 0.56 6.45
N PRO A 277 20.15 -0.52 6.91
CA PRO A 277 19.58 -1.85 6.88
C PRO A 277 18.29 -2.00 7.72
N ALA A 278 18.04 -1.07 8.64
CA ALA A 278 16.86 -1.03 9.51
C ALA A 278 15.65 -0.34 8.84
N THR A 279 15.79 0.10 7.59
CA THR A 279 14.70 0.75 6.86
C THR A 279 13.66 -0.28 6.40
N ILE A 280 12.40 0.07 6.54
CA ILE A 280 11.28 -0.60 5.88
C ILE A 280 10.58 0.36 4.93
N GLY A 281 9.89 -0.16 3.92
CA GLY A 281 9.14 0.70 3.01
C GLY A 281 8.13 -0.10 2.19
N HIS A 282 7.27 0.62 1.49
CA HIS A 282 6.37 0.04 0.50
C HIS A 282 5.99 1.08 -0.55
N THR A 283 5.63 0.60 -1.74
CA THR A 283 5.21 1.45 -2.85
C THR A 283 3.77 1.17 -3.24
N GLY A 284 3.07 2.19 -3.77
CA GLY A 284 1.76 2.07 -4.37
C GLY A 284 1.82 2.25 -5.88
N PHE A 285 0.98 1.50 -6.61
CA PHE A 285 0.94 1.51 -8.07
C PHE A 285 0.61 2.91 -8.63
N THR A 286 -0.26 3.64 -7.96
CA THR A 286 -0.69 5.00 -8.34
C THR A 286 0.42 6.04 -8.31
N GLY A 287 1.59 5.71 -7.73
CA GLY A 287 2.74 6.60 -7.61
C GLY A 287 3.05 7.04 -6.19
N THR A 288 2.49 6.34 -5.22
CA THR A 288 2.72 6.58 -3.79
C THR A 288 3.87 5.72 -3.26
N GLY A 289 4.43 6.11 -2.12
CA GLY A 289 5.47 5.36 -1.42
C GLY A 289 5.66 5.91 -0.02
N LEU A 290 6.04 5.01 0.89
CA LEU A 290 6.34 5.30 2.29
C LEU A 290 7.55 4.48 2.72
N TRP A 291 8.50 5.13 3.39
CA TRP A 291 9.71 4.53 3.94
C TRP A 291 10.00 5.05 5.33
N ILE A 292 10.49 4.18 6.19
CA ILE A 292 10.77 4.47 7.60
C ILE A 292 12.14 3.89 7.94
N ASP A 293 13.11 4.75 8.21
CA ASP A 293 14.46 4.38 8.64
C ASP A 293 14.57 4.50 10.16
N PHE A 294 14.49 3.37 10.84
CA PHE A 294 14.52 3.31 12.31
C PHE A 294 15.89 3.63 12.91
N GLU A 295 16.97 3.44 12.15
CA GLU A 295 18.32 3.75 12.61
C GLU A 295 18.60 5.24 12.54
N LYS A 296 18.13 5.91 11.46
CA LYS A 296 18.25 7.36 11.29
C LYS A 296 17.15 8.14 12.02
N GLY A 297 16.12 7.46 12.54
CA GLY A 297 14.98 8.10 13.18
C GLY A 297 14.20 9.01 12.24
N ARG A 298 14.03 8.61 10.98
CA ARG A 298 13.42 9.42 9.92
C ARG A 298 12.48 8.60 9.05
N ALA A 299 11.37 9.23 8.63
CA ALA A 299 10.48 8.66 7.62
C ALA A 299 10.21 9.68 6.51
N TRP A 300 9.88 9.17 5.31
CA TRP A 300 9.44 10.00 4.20
C TRP A 300 8.36 9.32 3.38
N ALA A 301 7.46 10.15 2.87
CA ALA A 301 6.39 9.71 1.99
C ALA A 301 6.39 10.55 0.72
N LEU A 302 6.30 9.86 -0.43
CA LEU A 302 6.16 10.46 -1.75
C LEU A 302 4.79 10.06 -2.31
N LEU A 303 3.90 11.04 -2.50
CA LEU A 303 2.56 10.83 -3.04
C LEU A 303 2.45 11.54 -4.38
N THR A 304 2.28 10.79 -5.47
CA THR A 304 2.11 11.32 -6.83
C THR A 304 0.91 10.70 -7.51
N ASN A 305 0.42 11.32 -8.56
CA ASN A 305 -0.60 10.78 -9.45
C ASN A 305 0.00 10.36 -10.81
N ARG A 306 1.12 9.63 -10.77
CA ARG A 306 1.90 9.24 -11.96
C ARG A 306 1.09 8.48 -13.00
N VAL A 307 -0.03 7.85 -12.66
CA VAL A 307 -0.90 7.10 -13.56
C VAL A 307 -1.95 7.98 -14.24
N HIS A 308 -2.01 9.26 -13.92
CA HIS A 308 -2.91 10.21 -14.54
C HIS A 308 -2.27 10.88 -15.76
N PRO A 309 -2.94 10.95 -16.91
CA PRO A 309 -4.26 10.38 -17.22
C PRO A 309 -4.22 8.91 -17.62
N THR A 310 -3.04 8.29 -17.79
CA THR A 310 -2.92 6.89 -18.20
C THR A 310 -1.75 6.19 -17.53
N ARG A 311 -1.93 4.91 -17.22
CA ARG A 311 -0.87 4.03 -16.70
C ARG A 311 0.13 3.53 -17.75
N HIS A 312 -0.16 3.76 -19.04
CA HIS A 312 0.51 3.10 -20.18
C HIS A 312 1.72 3.85 -20.71
N PHE A 313 2.42 4.60 -19.85
CA PHE A 313 3.72 5.19 -20.22
C PHE A 313 4.68 5.16 -19.04
N ASP A 314 5.96 5.25 -19.33
CA ASP A 314 7.00 5.32 -18.32
C ASP A 314 7.10 6.74 -17.75
N SER A 315 6.66 6.91 -16.50
CA SER A 315 6.70 8.18 -15.79
C SER A 315 8.04 8.48 -15.11
N GLY A 316 8.98 7.52 -15.06
CA GLY A 316 10.22 7.63 -14.30
C GLY A 316 10.03 7.51 -12.79
N ILE A 317 8.91 6.98 -12.32
CA ILE A 317 8.58 6.90 -10.88
C ILE A 317 9.57 6.04 -10.09
N PHE A 318 10.14 5.01 -10.71
CA PHE A 318 11.05 4.10 -10.03
C PHE A 318 12.37 4.82 -9.68
N GLU A 319 12.96 5.50 -10.64
CA GLU A 319 14.18 6.29 -10.49
C GLU A 319 13.95 7.48 -9.56
N LEU A 320 12.77 8.12 -9.65
CA LEU A 320 12.37 9.21 -8.77
C LEU A 320 12.39 8.78 -7.30
N ARG A 321 11.76 7.66 -6.97
CA ARG A 321 11.69 7.16 -5.58
C ARG A 321 13.08 6.90 -5.02
N ARG A 322 13.96 6.28 -5.81
CA ARG A 322 15.35 6.01 -5.41
C ARG A 322 16.14 7.30 -5.19
N ALA A 323 16.06 8.23 -6.14
CA ALA A 323 16.77 9.52 -6.04
C ALA A 323 16.33 10.32 -4.79
N VAL A 324 15.02 10.35 -4.52
CA VAL A 324 14.48 11.01 -3.30
C VAL A 324 15.03 10.33 -2.04
N GLY A 325 14.96 9.00 -1.96
CA GLY A 325 15.47 8.24 -0.82
C GLY A 325 16.97 8.43 -0.60
N ASP A 326 17.75 8.40 -1.67
CA ASP A 326 19.20 8.63 -1.60
C ASP A 326 19.53 10.03 -1.09
N ILE A 327 18.85 11.09 -1.59
CA ILE A 327 19.06 12.46 -1.11
C ILE A 327 18.70 12.60 0.39
N ILE A 328 17.57 12.04 0.81
CA ILE A 328 17.12 12.12 2.20
C ILE A 328 18.08 11.41 3.15
N ASN A 329 18.71 10.33 2.69
CA ASN A 329 19.54 9.47 3.52
C ASN A 329 21.05 9.68 3.36
N SER A 330 21.50 10.54 2.45
CA SER A 330 22.92 10.87 2.27
C SER A 330 23.45 11.89 3.26
N ASN A 331 22.58 12.50 4.09
CA ASN A 331 22.92 13.52 5.09
C ASN A 331 22.74 13.02 6.51
#